data_de59a6cac24a455a1517ce395894a147
#
_entry.id   de59a6cac24a455a1517ce395894a147
#
_cell.length_a   1.000
_cell.length_b   1.000
_cell.length_c   1.000
_cell.angle_alpha   90.00
_cell.angle_beta   90.00
_cell.angle_gamma   90.00
#
_symmetry.space_group_name_H-M   'P 1'
#
loop_
_entity.id
_entity.type
_entity.pdbx_description
1 polymer ?
#
loop_
_entity_poly.entity_id
_entity_poly.type
_entity_poly.pdbx_seq_one_letter_code
_entity_poly.pdbx_strand_id
1 'polypeptide(L)'
;MNDSDQPIVAVIDDDESVRESLRGLLETISLKVALFRSVEAFLGANPPVLPSCIVLDVRLPGASGFELQKQLVAAHVDTPIVFITGHGDIPMSVRAMKAGAIEFLSKPFREQELLDAVRQGIERHRARAGQRRAWAQIHERFAGLTDREKEIMTLLARGRVSKQIAGQLGVSEVTVRVHRSQILQKMGASSLADLVRIADRLKTDDENALDPVAEGPYDGLPRTSRTAKRVTRKQKGRGNLAK
;
A
#
# COMPACT_ATOMS: atom_id res chain seq x y z
N MET A 1 -24.29 3.65 3.48
CA MET A 1 -22.87 3.69 3.11
C MET A 1 -22.17 4.51 4.18
N ASN A 2 -21.24 3.92 4.95
CA ASN A 2 -20.51 4.69 5.95
C ASN A 2 -19.58 5.68 5.25
N ASP A 3 -19.55 6.91 5.73
CA ASP A 3 -18.73 8.02 5.21
C ASP A 3 -17.20 7.71 5.22
N SER A 4 -16.78 6.73 6.01
CA SER A 4 -15.41 6.23 6.11
C SER A 4 -14.95 5.30 4.96
N ASP A 5 -15.85 4.87 4.07
CA ASP A 5 -15.53 3.92 2.97
C ASP A 5 -15.48 4.61 1.59
N GLN A 6 -15.66 5.93 1.54
CA GLN A 6 -15.60 6.68 0.29
C GLN A 6 -14.12 6.84 -0.15
N PRO A 7 -13.78 6.45 -1.41
CA PRO A 7 -12.40 6.53 -1.88
C PRO A 7 -11.92 7.97 -1.94
N ILE A 8 -10.68 8.18 -1.49
CA ILE A 8 -10.00 9.47 -1.55
C ILE A 8 -9.02 9.45 -2.73
N VAL A 9 -9.02 10.49 -3.54
CA VAL A 9 -8.01 10.74 -4.57
C VAL A 9 -7.12 11.86 -4.10
N ALA A 10 -5.81 11.63 -4.02
CA ALA A 10 -4.83 12.69 -3.79
C ALA A 10 -4.44 13.31 -5.13
N VAL A 11 -4.51 14.62 -5.25
CA VAL A 11 -4.01 15.38 -6.40
C VAL A 11 -2.77 16.13 -5.97
N ILE A 12 -1.65 15.86 -6.63
CA ILE A 12 -0.35 16.47 -6.32
C ILE A 12 0.15 17.20 -7.57
N ASP A 13 0.08 18.52 -7.55
CA ASP A 13 0.45 19.41 -8.65
C ASP A 13 0.86 20.75 -8.03
N ASP A 14 1.84 21.47 -8.54
CA ASP A 14 2.27 22.76 -7.99
C ASP A 14 1.37 23.93 -8.44
N ASP A 15 0.65 23.78 -9.56
CA ASP A 15 -0.32 24.76 -10.06
C ASP A 15 -1.67 24.64 -9.33
N GLU A 16 -2.05 25.68 -8.61
CA GLU A 16 -3.32 25.75 -7.87
C GLU A 16 -4.53 25.65 -8.79
N SER A 17 -4.49 26.28 -9.97
CA SER A 17 -5.60 26.26 -10.92
C SER A 17 -5.84 24.86 -11.46
N VAL A 18 -4.76 24.09 -11.71
CA VAL A 18 -4.85 22.69 -12.12
C VAL A 18 -5.44 21.84 -11.00
N ARG A 19 -4.95 22.01 -9.75
CA ARG A 19 -5.49 21.27 -8.60
C ARG A 19 -6.98 21.49 -8.41
N GLU A 20 -7.43 22.75 -8.46
CA GLU A 20 -8.84 23.11 -8.29
C GLU A 20 -9.71 22.58 -9.43
N SER A 21 -9.26 22.69 -10.68
CA SER A 21 -9.94 22.12 -11.83
C SER A 21 -10.12 20.60 -11.72
N LEU A 22 -9.04 19.90 -11.32
CA LEU A 22 -9.07 18.44 -11.11
C LEU A 22 -9.98 18.05 -9.95
N ARG A 23 -9.99 18.84 -8.85
CA ARG A 23 -10.94 18.64 -7.75
C ARG A 23 -12.37 18.71 -8.25
N GLY A 24 -12.74 19.79 -8.93
CA GLY A 24 -14.08 19.97 -9.48
C GLY A 24 -14.50 18.80 -10.38
N LEU A 25 -13.61 18.37 -11.27
CA LEU A 25 -13.86 17.23 -12.16
C LEU A 25 -14.09 15.91 -11.39
N LEU A 26 -13.23 15.58 -10.42
CA LEU A 26 -13.32 14.32 -9.65
C LEU A 26 -14.53 14.31 -8.70
N GLU A 27 -14.93 15.46 -8.16
CA GLU A 27 -16.13 15.62 -7.32
C GLU A 27 -17.42 15.38 -8.12
N THR A 28 -17.44 15.63 -9.45
CA THR A 28 -18.61 15.32 -10.29
C THR A 28 -19.00 13.85 -10.27
N ILE A 29 -18.05 12.96 -10.00
CA ILE A 29 -18.27 11.51 -9.87
C ILE A 29 -18.26 11.05 -8.41
N SER A 30 -18.54 11.97 -7.47
CA SER A 30 -18.68 11.70 -6.03
C SER A 30 -17.42 11.12 -5.37
N LEU A 31 -16.21 11.52 -5.80
CA LEU A 31 -14.96 11.18 -5.14
C LEU A 31 -14.58 12.26 -4.12
N LYS A 32 -13.98 11.83 -2.99
CA LYS A 32 -13.30 12.75 -2.08
C LYS A 32 -11.91 13.10 -2.64
N VAL A 33 -11.54 14.38 -2.58
CA VAL A 33 -10.27 14.84 -3.14
C VAL A 33 -9.44 15.52 -2.06
N ALA A 34 -8.17 15.15 -1.97
CA ALA A 34 -7.17 15.81 -1.14
C ALA A 34 -6.11 16.47 -2.03
N LEU A 35 -5.87 17.76 -1.85
CA LEU A 35 -4.97 18.56 -2.70
C LEU A 35 -3.63 18.81 -2.03
N PHE A 36 -2.56 18.63 -2.77
CA PHE A 36 -1.19 18.87 -2.31
C PHE A 36 -0.39 19.63 -3.36
N ARG A 37 0.38 20.62 -2.93
CA ARG A 37 1.24 21.41 -3.82
C ARG A 37 2.59 20.78 -4.10
N SER A 38 2.98 19.75 -3.38
CA SER A 38 4.26 19.06 -3.55
C SER A 38 4.23 17.68 -2.90
N VAL A 39 5.23 16.86 -3.23
CA VAL A 39 5.45 15.55 -2.61
C VAL A 39 5.64 15.67 -1.10
N GLU A 40 6.41 16.67 -0.65
CA GLU A 40 6.67 16.90 0.77
C GLU A 40 5.38 17.25 1.54
N ALA A 41 4.49 18.05 0.91
CA ALA A 41 3.20 18.39 1.51
C ALA A 41 2.31 17.14 1.66
N PHE A 42 2.34 16.24 0.70
CA PHE A 42 1.61 14.96 0.76
C PHE A 42 2.17 14.05 1.85
N LEU A 43 3.49 13.80 1.86
CA LEU A 43 4.13 12.93 2.84
C LEU A 43 4.10 13.50 4.27
N GLY A 44 4.06 14.84 4.40
CA GLY A 44 3.99 15.55 5.69
C GLY A 44 2.57 15.80 6.19
N ALA A 45 1.53 15.30 5.52
CA ALA A 45 0.14 15.50 5.94
C ALA A 45 -0.12 14.90 7.33
N ASN A 46 -0.81 15.65 8.18
CA ASN A 46 -1.17 15.20 9.52
C ASN A 46 -2.65 15.57 9.82
N PRO A 47 -3.56 14.60 9.99
CA PRO A 47 -3.33 13.15 9.88
C PRO A 47 -2.90 12.72 8.46
N PRO A 48 -2.23 11.56 8.31
CA PRO A 48 -1.84 11.03 7.02
C PRO A 48 -3.07 10.78 6.14
N VAL A 49 -2.99 11.18 4.87
CA VAL A 49 -4.03 10.85 3.89
C VAL A 49 -3.71 9.52 3.24
N LEU A 50 -4.67 8.60 3.24
CA LEU A 50 -4.56 7.26 2.63
C LEU A 50 -5.37 7.22 1.33
N PRO A 51 -4.80 7.69 0.19
CA PRO A 51 -5.56 7.74 -1.04
C PRO A 51 -5.73 6.36 -1.67
N SER A 52 -6.89 6.16 -2.29
CA SER A 52 -7.17 5.02 -3.14
C SER A 52 -6.54 5.14 -4.53
N CYS A 53 -6.19 6.37 -4.94
CA CYS A 53 -5.48 6.70 -6.17
C CYS A 53 -4.77 8.05 -6.00
N ILE A 54 -3.63 8.23 -6.65
CA ILE A 54 -2.88 9.49 -6.70
C ILE A 54 -2.87 9.99 -8.15
N VAL A 55 -3.32 11.22 -8.37
CA VAL A 55 -3.09 11.98 -9.61
C VAL A 55 -1.87 12.86 -9.35
N LEU A 56 -0.80 12.68 -10.13
CA LEU A 56 0.53 13.18 -9.80
C LEU A 56 1.18 13.89 -10.98
N ASP A 57 1.50 15.15 -10.82
CA ASP A 57 2.36 15.81 -11.82
C ASP A 57 3.78 15.22 -11.75
N VAL A 58 4.35 15.02 -12.93
CA VAL A 58 5.74 14.57 -13.07
C VAL A 58 6.71 15.63 -12.61
N ARG A 59 6.45 16.91 -12.97
CA ARG A 59 7.33 18.03 -12.70
C ARG A 59 6.84 18.86 -11.51
N LEU A 60 7.38 18.57 -10.36
CA LEU A 60 7.08 19.27 -9.13
C LEU A 60 8.33 19.96 -8.57
N PRO A 61 8.20 21.10 -7.90
CA PRO A 61 9.30 21.71 -7.16
C PRO A 61 9.77 20.79 -6.02
N GLY A 62 11.08 20.59 -5.91
CA GLY A 62 11.66 19.65 -4.93
C GLY A 62 11.73 18.23 -5.47
N ALA A 63 11.04 17.31 -4.85
CA ALA A 63 10.98 15.91 -5.30
C ALA A 63 10.03 15.74 -6.49
N SER A 64 10.49 15.11 -7.56
CA SER A 64 9.67 14.82 -8.74
C SER A 64 8.61 13.75 -8.47
N GLY A 65 7.56 13.70 -9.32
CA GLY A 65 6.55 12.63 -9.23
C GLY A 65 7.15 11.23 -9.39
N PHE A 66 8.20 11.07 -10.20
CA PHE A 66 8.90 9.78 -10.32
C PHE A 66 9.67 9.38 -9.06
N GLU A 67 10.17 10.34 -8.30
CA GLU A 67 10.82 10.07 -7.01
C GLU A 67 9.81 9.57 -6.00
N LEU A 68 8.62 10.18 -5.94
CA LEU A 68 7.53 9.67 -5.10
C LEU A 68 7.13 8.25 -5.51
N GLN A 69 6.94 7.97 -6.81
CA GLN A 69 6.65 6.61 -7.28
C GLN A 69 7.71 5.61 -6.82
N LYS A 70 8.99 5.95 -6.99
CA LYS A 70 10.11 5.09 -6.56
C LYS A 70 10.11 4.85 -5.04
N GLN A 71 9.82 5.88 -4.25
CA GLN A 71 9.73 5.76 -2.79
C GLN A 71 8.56 4.86 -2.37
N LEU A 72 7.38 5.02 -2.98
CA LEU A 72 6.21 4.17 -2.70
C LEU A 72 6.49 2.71 -3.04
N VAL A 73 7.12 2.44 -4.18
CA VAL A 73 7.53 1.07 -4.58
C VAL A 73 8.53 0.49 -3.59
N ALA A 74 9.55 1.25 -3.19
CA ALA A 74 10.55 0.80 -2.22
C ALA A 74 9.97 0.53 -0.82
N ALA A 75 8.94 1.28 -0.43
CA ALA A 75 8.21 1.10 0.82
C ALA A 75 7.07 0.06 0.73
N HIS A 76 6.97 -0.67 -0.38
CA HIS A 76 5.87 -1.63 -0.64
C HIS A 76 4.46 -1.02 -0.51
N VAL A 77 4.35 0.31 -0.68
CA VAL A 77 3.08 1.02 -0.70
C VAL A 77 2.45 0.95 -2.08
N ASP A 78 1.40 0.17 -2.20
CA ASP A 78 0.76 -0.16 -3.45
C ASP A 78 -0.45 0.76 -3.74
N THR A 79 -0.20 2.07 -3.73
CA THR A 79 -1.20 3.07 -4.11
C THR A 79 -1.10 3.33 -5.63
N PRO A 80 -2.19 3.15 -6.39
CA PRO A 80 -2.23 3.41 -7.82
C PRO A 80 -1.91 4.87 -8.15
N ILE A 81 -1.09 5.09 -9.18
CA ILE A 81 -0.69 6.43 -9.62
C ILE A 81 -1.14 6.65 -11.07
N VAL A 82 -1.78 7.77 -11.32
CA VAL A 82 -2.04 8.34 -12.64
C VAL A 82 -1.14 9.57 -12.79
N PHE A 83 -0.19 9.51 -13.72
CA PHE A 83 0.66 10.66 -14.00
C PHE A 83 -0.03 11.65 -14.93
N ILE A 84 0.17 12.95 -14.65
CA ILE A 84 -0.20 14.05 -15.54
C ILE A 84 1.05 14.89 -15.78
N THR A 85 1.22 15.48 -16.97
CA THR A 85 2.36 16.37 -17.24
C THR A 85 2.15 17.26 -18.44
N GLY A 86 2.64 18.51 -18.37
CA GLY A 86 2.66 19.42 -19.52
C GLY A 86 3.79 19.13 -20.52
N HIS A 87 4.77 18.30 -20.16
CA HIS A 87 5.95 17.99 -20.97
C HIS A 87 6.26 16.49 -20.85
N GLY A 88 5.40 15.66 -21.43
CA GLY A 88 5.61 14.21 -21.50
C GLY A 88 6.33 13.82 -22.79
N ASP A 89 7.24 12.88 -22.67
CA ASP A 89 7.83 12.18 -23.82
C ASP A 89 7.60 10.68 -23.72
N ILE A 90 7.83 9.95 -24.82
CA ILE A 90 7.64 8.49 -24.86
C ILE A 90 8.52 7.77 -23.82
N PRO A 91 9.82 8.09 -23.64
CA PRO A 91 10.62 7.48 -22.59
C PRO A 91 10.06 7.65 -21.17
N MET A 92 9.51 8.82 -20.85
CA MET A 92 8.89 9.08 -19.54
C MET A 92 7.65 8.23 -19.31
N SER A 93 6.76 8.15 -20.30
CA SER A 93 5.55 7.31 -20.20
C SER A 93 5.89 5.84 -20.05
N VAL A 94 6.83 5.32 -20.84
CA VAL A 94 7.31 3.94 -20.72
C VAL A 94 7.91 3.66 -19.34
N ARG A 95 8.68 4.58 -18.79
CA ARG A 95 9.26 4.47 -17.44
C ARG A 95 8.16 4.41 -16.38
N ALA A 96 7.17 5.32 -16.43
CA ALA A 96 6.04 5.34 -15.51
C ALA A 96 5.28 4.03 -15.51
N MET A 97 4.92 3.54 -16.69
CA MET A 97 4.15 2.32 -16.86
C MET A 97 4.93 1.08 -16.41
N LYS A 98 6.21 0.95 -16.73
CA LYS A 98 7.08 -0.13 -16.23
C LYS A 98 7.21 -0.14 -14.71
N ALA A 99 7.14 1.01 -14.06
CA ALA A 99 7.13 1.14 -12.60
C ALA A 99 5.73 0.96 -11.98
N GLY A 100 4.72 0.55 -12.75
CA GLY A 100 3.40 0.17 -12.27
C GLY A 100 2.36 1.29 -12.19
N ALA A 101 2.59 2.44 -12.84
CA ALA A 101 1.56 3.46 -12.99
C ALA A 101 0.32 2.89 -13.69
N ILE A 102 -0.84 3.47 -13.39
CA ILE A 102 -2.11 3.12 -14.05
C ILE A 102 -2.15 3.74 -15.44
N GLU A 103 -1.79 5.02 -15.53
CA GLU A 103 -1.83 5.77 -16.78
C GLU A 103 -0.84 6.94 -16.74
N PHE A 104 -0.51 7.46 -17.93
CA PHE A 104 0.34 8.62 -18.13
C PHE A 104 -0.31 9.56 -19.15
N LEU A 105 -0.82 10.71 -18.68
CA LEU A 105 -1.59 11.66 -19.47
C LEU A 105 -0.78 12.94 -19.73
N SER A 106 -0.66 13.34 -20.99
CA SER A 106 -0.04 14.61 -21.35
C SER A 106 -1.08 15.73 -21.38
N LYS A 107 -0.81 16.83 -20.67
CA LYS A 107 -1.65 18.05 -20.69
C LYS A 107 -1.51 18.76 -22.06
N PRO A 108 -2.60 19.14 -22.75
CA PRO A 108 -3.99 18.94 -22.35
C PRO A 108 -4.48 17.51 -22.65
N PHE A 109 -5.21 16.90 -21.71
CA PHE A 109 -5.85 15.59 -21.84
C PHE A 109 -7.39 15.73 -21.81
N ARG A 110 -8.09 14.69 -22.23
CA ARG A 110 -9.55 14.67 -22.16
C ARG A 110 -9.99 14.31 -20.73
N GLU A 111 -11.00 15.02 -20.23
CA GLU A 111 -11.55 14.75 -18.89
C GLU A 111 -11.92 13.28 -18.70
N GLN A 112 -12.52 12.65 -19.71
CA GLN A 112 -12.90 11.24 -19.66
C GLN A 112 -11.70 10.30 -19.50
N GLU A 113 -10.56 10.59 -20.11
CA GLU A 113 -9.33 9.79 -19.99
C GLU A 113 -8.83 9.78 -18.53
N LEU A 114 -8.85 10.94 -17.88
CA LEU A 114 -8.48 11.03 -16.47
C LEU A 114 -9.48 10.29 -15.56
N LEU A 115 -10.78 10.48 -15.79
CA LEU A 115 -11.82 9.81 -14.98
C LEU A 115 -11.73 8.30 -15.10
N ASP A 116 -11.49 7.76 -16.30
CA ASP A 116 -11.37 6.33 -16.53
C ASP A 116 -10.10 5.77 -15.87
N ALA A 117 -8.97 6.48 -15.98
CA ALA A 117 -7.71 6.10 -15.32
C ALA A 117 -7.85 6.09 -13.78
N VAL A 118 -8.50 7.09 -13.21
CA VAL A 118 -8.74 7.17 -11.75
C VAL A 118 -9.67 6.05 -11.29
N ARG A 119 -10.76 5.77 -12.03
CA ARG A 119 -11.66 4.63 -11.71
C ARG A 119 -10.91 3.31 -11.72
N GLN A 120 -10.12 3.04 -12.76
CA GLN A 120 -9.27 1.85 -12.84
C GLN A 120 -8.31 1.75 -11.66
N GLY A 121 -7.69 2.87 -11.26
CA GLY A 121 -6.83 2.93 -10.08
C GLY A 121 -7.59 2.54 -8.80
N ILE A 122 -8.75 3.13 -8.56
CA ILE A 122 -9.58 2.84 -7.38
C ILE A 122 -10.01 1.36 -7.35
N GLU A 123 -10.43 0.79 -8.49
CA GLU A 123 -10.81 -0.61 -8.59
C GLU A 123 -9.64 -1.54 -8.27
N ARG A 124 -8.45 -1.26 -8.83
CA ARG A 124 -7.22 -2.00 -8.52
C ARG A 124 -6.88 -1.92 -7.03
N HIS A 125 -6.97 -0.75 -6.42
CA HIS A 125 -6.73 -0.56 -4.98
C HIS A 125 -7.73 -1.37 -4.14
N ARG A 126 -9.04 -1.33 -4.47
CA ARG A 126 -10.07 -2.10 -3.78
C ARG A 126 -9.84 -3.60 -3.85
N ALA A 127 -9.54 -4.12 -5.05
CA ALA A 127 -9.25 -5.54 -5.25
C ALA A 127 -8.08 -6.01 -4.38
N ARG A 128 -6.99 -5.24 -4.34
CA ARG A 128 -5.80 -5.53 -3.52
C ARG A 128 -6.06 -5.40 -2.04
N ALA A 129 -6.82 -4.37 -1.62
CA ALA A 129 -7.23 -4.23 -0.22
C ALA A 129 -8.10 -5.42 0.23
N GLY A 130 -9.01 -5.90 -0.61
CA GLY A 130 -9.78 -7.12 -0.37
C GLY A 130 -8.89 -8.36 -0.20
N GLN A 131 -7.90 -8.53 -1.09
CA GLN A 131 -6.94 -9.63 -0.98
C GLN A 131 -6.10 -9.56 0.30
N ARG A 132 -5.61 -8.37 0.68
CA ARG A 132 -4.87 -8.18 1.94
C ARG A 132 -5.72 -8.50 3.17
N ARG A 133 -6.98 -8.05 3.21
CA ARG A 133 -7.92 -8.36 4.31
C ARG A 133 -8.20 -9.87 4.41
N ALA A 134 -8.48 -10.52 3.29
CA ALA A 134 -8.70 -11.97 3.26
C ALA A 134 -7.46 -12.73 3.74
N TRP A 135 -6.28 -12.25 3.39
CA TRP A 135 -5.01 -12.84 3.79
C TRP A 135 -4.71 -12.62 5.27
N ALA A 136 -4.94 -11.42 5.80
CA ALA A 136 -4.82 -11.13 7.23
C ALA A 136 -5.74 -12.05 8.07
N GLN A 137 -6.96 -12.32 7.61
CA GLN A 137 -7.86 -13.26 8.27
C GLN A 137 -7.33 -14.70 8.28
N ILE A 138 -6.63 -15.11 7.21
CA ILE A 138 -5.99 -16.44 7.15
C ILE A 138 -4.86 -16.53 8.17
N HIS A 139 -4.02 -15.49 8.29
CA HIS A 139 -2.96 -15.43 9.30
C HIS A 139 -3.51 -15.46 10.73
N GLU A 140 -4.57 -14.70 11.01
CA GLU A 140 -5.25 -14.70 12.31
C GLU A 140 -5.79 -16.11 12.67
N ARG A 141 -6.45 -16.78 11.72
CA ARG A 141 -6.93 -18.15 11.91
C ARG A 141 -5.79 -19.14 12.15
N PHE A 142 -4.69 -19.01 11.41
CA PHE A 142 -3.50 -19.85 11.59
C PHE A 142 -2.83 -19.60 12.95
N ALA A 143 -2.74 -18.35 13.40
CA ALA A 143 -2.25 -18.02 14.74
C ALA A 143 -3.10 -18.66 15.84
N GLY A 144 -4.42 -18.78 15.62
CA GLY A 144 -5.37 -19.45 16.54
C GLY A 144 -5.32 -20.98 16.56
N LEU A 145 -4.47 -21.62 15.72
CA LEU A 145 -4.24 -23.07 15.81
C LEU A 145 -3.29 -23.38 16.96
N THR A 146 -3.56 -24.50 17.67
CA THR A 146 -2.61 -25.08 18.63
C THR A 146 -1.36 -25.60 17.91
N ASP A 147 -0.24 -25.74 18.63
CA ASP A 147 1.00 -26.26 18.05
C ASP A 147 0.80 -27.66 17.43
N ARG A 148 -0.05 -28.49 18.06
CA ARG A 148 -0.40 -29.78 17.52
C ARG A 148 -1.21 -29.72 16.24
N GLU A 149 -2.13 -28.77 16.12
CA GLU A 149 -2.89 -28.53 14.88
C GLU A 149 -1.99 -28.01 13.77
N LYS A 150 -1.04 -27.10 14.06
CA LYS A 150 -0.04 -26.59 13.11
C LYS A 150 0.85 -27.74 12.59
N GLU A 151 1.31 -28.62 13.48
CA GLU A 151 2.12 -29.78 13.11
C GLU A 151 1.34 -30.71 12.17
N ILE A 152 0.10 -31.05 12.53
CA ILE A 152 -0.77 -31.90 11.70
C ILE A 152 -1.08 -31.21 10.35
N MET A 153 -1.38 -29.91 10.35
CA MET A 153 -1.61 -29.14 9.12
C MET A 153 -0.40 -29.19 8.19
N THR A 154 0.81 -29.06 8.73
CA THR A 154 2.06 -29.12 7.96
C THR A 154 2.24 -30.51 7.31
N LEU A 155 1.92 -31.59 8.03
CA LEU A 155 2.01 -32.97 7.52
C LEU A 155 0.94 -33.24 6.44
N LEU A 156 -0.28 -32.72 6.64
CA LEU A 156 -1.35 -32.79 5.63
C LEU A 156 -0.97 -32.04 4.35
N ALA A 157 -0.37 -30.86 4.47
CA ALA A 157 0.10 -30.09 3.32
C ALA A 157 1.23 -30.80 2.54
N ARG A 158 2.03 -31.62 3.21
CA ARG A 158 3.02 -32.50 2.58
C ARG A 158 2.43 -33.76 1.95
N GLY A 159 1.11 -33.89 1.88
CA GLY A 159 0.42 -35.03 1.29
C GLY A 159 0.41 -36.30 2.17
N ARG A 160 0.73 -36.21 3.47
CA ARG A 160 0.69 -37.37 4.36
C ARG A 160 -0.75 -37.75 4.66
N VAL A 161 -1.03 -39.06 4.61
CA VAL A 161 -2.34 -39.61 4.97
C VAL A 161 -2.47 -39.82 6.49
N SER A 162 -3.70 -39.86 7.02
CA SER A 162 -3.97 -39.91 8.45
C SER A 162 -3.22 -41.04 9.16
N LYS A 163 -3.08 -42.22 8.54
CA LYS A 163 -2.33 -43.37 9.09
C LYS A 163 -0.84 -43.04 9.28
N GLN A 164 -0.20 -42.36 8.32
CA GLN A 164 1.21 -41.98 8.42
C GLN A 164 1.42 -40.92 9.49
N ILE A 165 0.50 -39.93 9.54
CA ILE A 165 0.52 -38.89 10.59
C ILE A 165 0.36 -39.50 11.97
N ALA A 166 -0.58 -40.41 12.14
CA ALA A 166 -0.82 -41.11 13.39
C ALA A 166 0.44 -41.84 13.88
N GLY A 167 1.09 -42.60 12.98
CA GLY A 167 2.36 -43.29 13.30
C GLY A 167 3.50 -42.34 13.66
N GLN A 168 3.65 -41.22 12.93
CA GLN A 168 4.70 -40.22 13.18
C GLN A 168 4.49 -39.49 14.50
N LEU A 169 3.25 -39.20 14.87
CA LEU A 169 2.90 -38.39 16.02
C LEU A 169 2.55 -39.21 17.28
N GLY A 170 2.56 -40.53 17.20
CA GLY A 170 2.25 -41.44 18.34
C GLY A 170 0.81 -41.34 18.81
N VAL A 171 -0.16 -41.08 17.93
CA VAL A 171 -1.58 -40.94 18.25
C VAL A 171 -2.42 -41.91 17.40
N SER A 172 -3.71 -42.04 17.73
CA SER A 172 -4.63 -42.86 16.93
C SER A 172 -4.99 -42.17 15.59
N GLU A 173 -5.31 -42.98 14.58
CA GLU A 173 -5.79 -42.44 13.29
C GLU A 173 -7.12 -41.69 13.46
N VAL A 174 -7.96 -42.12 14.41
CA VAL A 174 -9.21 -41.43 14.77
C VAL A 174 -8.89 -40.00 15.28
N THR A 175 -7.90 -39.87 16.16
CA THR A 175 -7.45 -38.58 16.70
C THR A 175 -7.00 -37.62 15.56
N VAL A 176 -6.23 -38.15 14.61
CA VAL A 176 -5.80 -37.35 13.46
C VAL A 176 -6.99 -36.90 12.59
N ARG A 177 -7.99 -37.77 12.39
CA ARG A 177 -9.21 -37.38 11.64
C ARG A 177 -10.01 -36.29 12.35
N VAL A 178 -10.11 -36.36 13.68
CA VAL A 178 -10.76 -35.31 14.48
C VAL A 178 -10.01 -33.98 14.32
N HIS A 179 -8.69 -33.97 14.53
CA HIS A 179 -7.88 -32.77 14.34
C HIS A 179 -7.97 -32.21 12.90
N ARG A 180 -7.95 -33.09 11.89
CA ARG A 180 -8.14 -32.66 10.50
C ARG A 180 -9.44 -31.89 10.29
N SER A 181 -10.57 -32.42 10.86
CA SER A 181 -11.86 -31.73 10.77
C SER A 181 -11.82 -30.37 11.47
N GLN A 182 -11.23 -30.30 12.66
CA GLN A 182 -11.08 -29.05 13.42
C GLN A 182 -10.21 -28.04 12.70
N ILE A 183 -9.09 -28.47 12.10
CA ILE A 183 -8.19 -27.60 11.32
C ILE A 183 -8.92 -27.03 10.11
N LEU A 184 -9.64 -27.85 9.33
CA LEU A 184 -10.44 -27.40 8.20
C LEU A 184 -11.45 -26.31 8.63
N GLN A 185 -12.15 -26.55 9.72
CA GLN A 185 -13.13 -25.60 10.27
C GLN A 185 -12.47 -24.29 10.74
N LYS A 186 -11.41 -24.37 11.55
CA LYS A 186 -10.69 -23.20 12.06
C LYS A 186 -10.07 -22.37 10.95
N MET A 187 -9.48 -23.01 9.95
CA MET A 187 -8.88 -22.34 8.79
C MET A 187 -9.92 -21.85 7.78
N GLY A 188 -11.19 -22.27 7.90
CA GLY A 188 -12.24 -21.97 6.93
C GLY A 188 -11.99 -22.62 5.56
N ALA A 189 -11.25 -23.73 5.53
CA ALA A 189 -10.95 -24.46 4.32
C ALA A 189 -12.11 -25.38 3.95
N SER A 190 -12.58 -25.31 2.71
CA SER A 190 -13.69 -26.10 2.18
C SER A 190 -13.30 -27.56 1.89
N SER A 191 -12.01 -27.81 1.71
CA SER A 191 -11.46 -29.12 1.36
C SER A 191 -9.99 -29.25 1.80
N LEU A 192 -9.47 -30.49 1.77
CA LEU A 192 -8.03 -30.70 1.99
C LEU A 192 -7.17 -29.99 0.94
N ALA A 193 -7.61 -29.99 -0.31
CA ALA A 193 -6.89 -29.28 -1.38
C ALA A 193 -6.84 -27.77 -1.14
N ASP A 194 -7.90 -27.21 -0.57
CA ASP A 194 -7.95 -25.80 -0.17
C ASP A 194 -7.00 -25.51 0.99
N LEU A 195 -6.99 -26.39 2.00
CA LEU A 195 -6.05 -26.32 3.12
C LEU A 195 -4.58 -26.37 2.66
N VAL A 196 -4.25 -27.23 1.70
CA VAL A 196 -2.90 -27.32 1.11
C VAL A 196 -2.51 -26.01 0.45
N ARG A 197 -3.39 -25.41 -0.37
CA ARG A 197 -3.14 -24.11 -1.01
C ARG A 197 -2.89 -22.99 0.02
N ILE A 198 -3.69 -22.97 1.09
CA ILE A 198 -3.50 -22.01 2.20
C ILE A 198 -2.14 -22.25 2.87
N ALA A 199 -1.79 -23.48 3.17
CA ALA A 199 -0.54 -23.82 3.84
C ALA A 199 0.71 -23.47 2.98
N ASP A 200 0.65 -23.73 1.68
CA ASP A 200 1.76 -23.39 0.76
C ASP A 200 1.95 -21.88 0.67
N ARG A 201 0.85 -21.12 0.62
CA ARG A 201 0.92 -19.66 0.59
C ARG A 201 1.46 -19.07 1.91
N LEU A 202 1.05 -19.61 3.08
CA LEU A 202 1.60 -19.20 4.37
C LEU A 202 3.11 -19.40 4.46
N LYS A 203 3.67 -20.49 3.91
CA LYS A 203 5.11 -20.71 3.87
C LYS A 203 5.84 -19.69 3.00
N THR A 204 5.29 -19.39 1.82
CA THR A 204 5.89 -18.41 0.90
C THR A 204 5.94 -17.02 1.51
N ASP A 205 4.92 -16.65 2.31
CA ASP A 205 4.89 -15.36 2.98
C ASP A 205 5.85 -15.30 4.19
N ASP A 206 6.00 -16.39 4.96
CA ASP A 206 6.99 -16.46 6.04
C ASP A 206 8.43 -16.32 5.50
N GLU A 207 8.71 -16.84 4.30
CA GLU A 207 9.98 -16.66 3.63
C GLU A 207 10.20 -15.22 3.11
N ASN A 208 9.13 -14.50 2.78
CA ASN A 208 9.16 -13.11 2.32
C ASN A 208 8.94 -12.08 3.45
N ALA A 209 8.53 -12.52 4.64
CA ALA A 209 8.20 -11.67 5.81
C ALA A 209 9.44 -11.13 6.55
N LEU A 210 10.61 -11.04 5.90
CA LEU A 210 11.82 -10.41 6.47
C LEU A 210 11.76 -8.89 6.50
N ASP A 211 10.69 -8.25 6.00
CA ASP A 211 10.49 -6.81 6.13
C ASP A 211 9.32 -6.50 7.10
N PRO A 212 9.58 -5.84 8.23
CA PRO A 212 8.54 -5.43 9.16
C PRO A 212 7.59 -4.46 8.46
N VAL A 213 6.29 -4.79 8.49
CA VAL A 213 5.23 -3.88 8.06
C VAL A 213 5.34 -2.60 8.89
N ALA A 214 5.72 -1.49 8.28
CA ALA A 214 5.69 -0.17 8.90
C ALA A 214 4.30 0.10 9.48
N GLU A 215 4.23 0.67 10.69
CA GLU A 215 2.97 0.90 11.44
C GLU A 215 1.99 1.82 10.69
N GLY A 216 2.45 2.55 9.66
CA GLY A 216 1.65 3.35 8.75
C GLY A 216 2.10 3.18 7.31
N PRO A 217 1.19 3.33 6.32
CA PRO A 217 1.50 3.10 4.90
C PRO A 217 2.59 4.03 4.34
N TYR A 218 2.97 5.08 5.07
CA TYR A 218 4.00 6.04 4.66
C TYR A 218 5.11 6.23 5.72
N ASP A 219 5.11 5.48 6.83
CA ASP A 219 6.08 5.68 7.93
C ASP A 219 7.52 5.29 7.57
N GLY A 220 7.70 4.42 6.58
CA GLY A 220 9.02 4.07 6.03
C GLY A 220 9.56 5.05 4.97
N LEU A 221 8.79 6.07 4.58
CA LEU A 221 9.22 7.02 3.56
C LEU A 221 10.09 8.13 4.18
N PRO A 222 11.19 8.55 3.52
CA PRO A 222 12.07 9.58 4.03
C PRO A 222 11.31 10.92 4.09
N ARG A 223 10.94 11.31 5.30
CA ARG A 223 10.43 12.66 5.57
C ARG A 223 11.62 13.60 5.45
N THR A 224 11.65 14.42 4.41
CA THR A 224 12.73 15.42 4.25
C THR A 224 12.73 16.34 5.45
N SER A 225 13.71 16.15 6.33
CA SER A 225 13.92 17.02 7.49
C SER A 225 14.22 18.44 6.99
N ARG A 226 13.32 19.35 7.26
CA ARG A 226 13.54 20.79 7.09
C ARG A 226 14.67 21.19 8.04
N THR A 227 15.92 21.18 7.54
CA THR A 227 17.03 21.82 8.23
C THR A 227 16.74 23.32 8.20
N ALA A 228 16.01 23.78 9.21
CA ALA A 228 15.90 25.19 9.51
C ALA A 228 17.30 25.68 9.87
N LYS A 229 18.00 26.29 8.92
CA LYS A 229 19.19 27.11 9.20
C LYS A 229 18.77 28.22 10.16
N ARG A 230 19.03 28.00 11.43
CA ARG A 230 18.93 28.99 12.48
C ARG A 230 20.03 30.03 12.21
N VAL A 231 19.66 31.12 11.52
CA VAL A 231 20.52 32.28 11.37
C VAL A 231 20.71 32.88 12.75
N THR A 232 21.80 32.56 13.39
CA THR A 232 22.26 33.22 14.61
C THR A 232 22.69 34.63 14.22
N ARG A 233 21.80 35.59 14.50
CA ARG A 233 22.07 37.04 14.41
C ARG A 233 23.07 37.41 15.50
N LYS A 234 24.35 37.50 15.12
CA LYS A 234 25.42 38.02 15.97
C LYS A 234 25.14 39.49 16.27
N GLN A 235 24.64 39.81 17.46
CA GLN A 235 24.63 41.17 17.99
C GLN A 235 26.07 41.62 18.25
N LYS A 236 26.55 42.52 17.42
CA LYS A 236 27.76 43.31 17.71
C LYS A 236 27.40 44.35 18.79
N GLY A 237 27.81 44.06 20.01
CA GLY A 237 27.81 45.03 21.10
C GLY A 237 28.76 46.19 20.75
N ARG A 238 28.24 47.42 20.76
CA ARG A 238 29.02 48.63 20.82
C ARG A 238 29.47 48.84 22.26
N GLY A 239 30.74 48.60 22.48
CA GLY A 239 31.41 49.08 23.68
C GLY A 239 31.61 50.58 23.61
N ASN A 240 31.16 51.21 24.70
CA ASN A 240 31.33 52.64 24.97
C ASN A 240 32.75 52.91 25.45
N LEU A 241 33.41 53.89 24.89
CA LEU A 241 34.64 54.47 25.41
C LEU A 241 34.34 55.86 25.87
N ALA A 242 34.39 56.07 27.17
CA ALA A 242 34.57 57.36 27.78
C ALA A 242 36.07 57.53 28.11
N LYS A 243 36.65 58.44 27.59
CA LYS A 243 37.54 59.54 27.95
C LYS A 243 38.43 59.90 26.79
#